data_87a51955d059ea9dd849a8729d65c22d
#
_entry.id   87a51955d059ea9dd849a8729d65c22d
#
_cell.length_a   1.000
_cell.length_b   1.000
_cell.length_c   1.000
_cell.angle_alpha   90.00
_cell.angle_beta   90.00
_cell.angle_gamma   90.00
#
_symmetry.space_group_name_H-M   'P 1'
#
loop_
_entity.id
_entity.type
_entity.pdbx_description
1 polymer ?
#
loop_
_entity_poly.entity_id
_entity_poly.type
_entity_poly.pdbx_seq_one_letter_code
_entity_poly.pdbx_strand_id
1 'polypeptide(L)'
;MMTRKEESNEFWMLTKGILQDAHVDTEEALVVKRWLEEHQRDGEFDRAIEMLGKFLTDRYIDRFESKSLCDMIGGVLTRLRQSASSEQVC
;
A
#
# COMPACT_ATOMS: atom_id res chain seq x y z
N MET A 1 -12.35 -5.20 15.16
CA MET A 1 -11.15 -4.43 14.77
C MET A 1 -10.05 -5.37 14.32
N MET A 2 -9.44 -5.10 13.18
CA MET A 2 -8.39 -5.96 12.66
C MET A 2 -7.07 -5.76 13.41
N THR A 3 -6.32 -6.85 13.62
CA THR A 3 -4.96 -6.76 14.13
C THR A 3 -4.02 -6.36 12.99
N ARG A 4 -2.81 -5.90 13.32
CA ARG A 4 -1.81 -5.58 12.30
C ARG A 4 -1.43 -6.80 11.45
N LYS A 5 -1.44 -7.98 12.06
CA LYS A 5 -1.17 -9.22 11.32
C LYS A 5 -2.24 -9.45 10.24
N GLU A 6 -3.50 -9.28 10.60
CA GLU A 6 -4.62 -9.40 9.66
C GLU A 6 -4.53 -8.34 8.57
N GLU A 7 -4.21 -7.10 8.94
CA GLU A 7 -4.04 -6.00 7.99
C GLU A 7 -2.89 -6.29 7.01
N SER A 8 -1.75 -6.79 7.48
CA SER A 8 -0.64 -7.09 6.60
C SER A 8 -0.97 -8.22 5.63
N ASN A 9 -1.71 -9.24 6.08
CA ASN A 9 -2.15 -10.33 5.22
C ASN A 9 -3.14 -9.85 4.17
N GLU A 10 -4.08 -9.01 4.55
CA GLU A 10 -5.05 -8.42 3.63
C GLU A 10 -4.36 -7.55 2.59
N PHE A 11 -3.43 -6.71 3.02
CA PHE A 11 -2.68 -5.85 2.11
C PHE A 11 -1.84 -6.68 1.14
N TRP A 12 -1.22 -7.74 1.62
CA TRP A 12 -0.47 -8.67 0.76
C TRP A 12 -1.37 -9.28 -0.32
N MET A 13 -2.52 -9.81 0.08
CA MET A 13 -3.47 -10.40 -0.86
C MET A 13 -3.95 -9.37 -1.90
N LEU A 14 -4.12 -8.13 -1.47
CA LEU A 14 -4.55 -7.04 -2.35
C LEU A 14 -3.46 -6.65 -3.36
N THR A 15 -2.20 -6.69 -2.95
CA THR A 15 -1.09 -6.14 -3.73
C THR A 15 -0.18 -7.18 -4.37
N LYS A 16 -0.35 -8.46 -4.08
CA LYS A 16 0.57 -9.50 -4.58
C LYS A 16 0.69 -9.52 -6.10
N GLY A 17 -0.43 -9.35 -6.81
CA GLY A 17 -0.42 -9.30 -8.28
C GLY A 17 0.34 -8.08 -8.80
N ILE A 18 0.16 -6.95 -8.15
CA ILE A 18 0.87 -5.72 -8.48
C ILE A 18 2.39 -5.92 -8.33
N LEU A 19 2.81 -6.50 -7.22
CA LEU A 19 4.23 -6.70 -6.93
C LEU A 19 4.87 -7.72 -7.86
N GLN A 20 4.12 -8.76 -8.25
CA GLN A 20 4.62 -9.79 -9.16
C GLN A 20 4.83 -9.26 -10.57
N ASP A 21 3.90 -8.44 -11.06
CA ASP A 21 3.93 -7.90 -12.41
C ASP A 21 4.73 -6.60 -12.51
N ALA A 22 5.05 -5.99 -11.38
CA ALA A 22 5.70 -4.68 -11.29
C ALA A 22 4.95 -3.62 -12.11
N HIS A 23 3.62 -3.73 -12.15
CA HIS A 23 2.74 -2.86 -12.91
C HIS A 23 1.55 -2.44 -12.05
N VAL A 24 1.24 -1.15 -12.06
CA VAL A 24 0.11 -0.60 -11.33
C VAL A 24 -0.74 0.20 -12.31
N ASP A 25 -2.02 -0.14 -12.43
CA ASP A 25 -2.95 0.69 -13.18
C ASP A 25 -3.72 1.64 -12.24
N THR A 26 -4.54 2.51 -12.82
CA THR A 26 -5.26 3.51 -12.02
C THR A 26 -6.28 2.89 -11.07
N GLU A 27 -6.94 1.81 -11.48
CA GLU A 27 -7.90 1.11 -10.62
C GLU A 27 -7.21 0.47 -9.42
N GLU A 28 -6.07 -0.19 -9.66
CA GLU A 28 -5.28 -0.79 -8.60
C GLU A 28 -4.78 0.26 -7.63
N ALA A 29 -4.28 1.39 -8.14
CA ALA A 29 -3.80 2.49 -7.31
C ALA A 29 -4.93 3.06 -6.45
N LEU A 30 -6.14 3.18 -7.00
CA LEU A 30 -7.29 3.68 -6.26
C LEU A 30 -7.68 2.73 -5.12
N VAL A 31 -7.68 1.42 -5.38
CA VAL A 31 -8.00 0.41 -4.36
C VAL A 31 -6.98 0.47 -3.22
N VAL A 32 -5.69 0.55 -3.56
CA VAL A 32 -4.62 0.65 -2.55
C VAL A 32 -4.78 1.94 -1.73
N LYS A 33 -5.05 3.06 -2.40
CA LYS A 33 -5.24 4.34 -1.72
C LYS A 33 -6.37 4.27 -0.71
N ARG A 34 -7.52 3.71 -1.10
CA ARG A 34 -8.68 3.56 -0.21
C ARG A 34 -8.36 2.68 0.98
N TRP A 35 -7.69 1.57 0.73
CA TRP A 35 -7.30 0.67 1.79
C TRP A 35 -6.42 1.36 2.82
N LEU A 36 -5.45 2.13 2.37
CA LEU A 36 -4.55 2.88 3.25
C LEU A 36 -5.30 3.92 4.08
N GLU A 37 -6.23 4.64 3.45
CA GLU A 37 -7.04 5.65 4.14
C GLU A 37 -7.89 5.02 5.25
N GLU A 38 -8.43 3.83 5.00
CA GLU A 38 -9.30 3.13 5.96
C GLU A 38 -8.53 2.48 7.10
N HIS A 39 -7.29 2.06 6.88
CA HIS A 39 -6.55 1.24 7.83
C HIS A 39 -5.38 1.96 8.49
N GLN A 40 -5.02 3.16 8.05
CA GLN A 40 -3.90 3.86 8.67
C GLN A 40 -4.20 4.27 10.11
N ARG A 41 -3.15 4.33 10.92
CA ARG A 41 -3.21 4.80 12.30
C ARG A 41 -2.29 6.01 12.43
N ASP A 42 -2.81 7.11 13.00
CA ASP A 42 -2.02 8.33 13.27
C ASP A 42 -1.32 8.91 12.04
N GLY A 43 -1.94 8.77 10.85
CA GLY A 43 -1.38 9.32 9.63
C GLY A 43 -0.12 8.66 9.15
N GLU A 44 0.15 7.43 9.55
CA GLU A 44 1.39 6.71 9.20
C GLU A 44 1.57 6.50 7.70
N PHE A 45 0.48 6.49 6.93
CA PHE A 45 0.52 6.28 5.49
C PHE A 45 0.14 7.53 4.68
N ASP A 46 0.11 8.70 5.32
CA ASP A 46 -0.27 9.95 4.64
C ASP A 46 0.60 10.22 3.41
N ARG A 47 1.89 9.96 3.50
CA ARG A 47 2.82 10.16 2.40
C ARG A 47 2.52 9.24 1.21
N ALA A 48 2.22 7.99 1.49
CA ALA A 48 1.84 7.02 0.47
C ALA A 48 0.52 7.40 -0.19
N ILE A 49 -0.45 7.80 0.61
CA ILE A 49 -1.76 8.25 0.13
C ILE A 49 -1.61 9.48 -0.77
N GLU A 50 -0.79 10.44 -0.36
CA GLU A 50 -0.52 11.65 -1.15
C GLU A 50 0.13 11.29 -2.50
N MET A 51 1.11 10.41 -2.49
CA MET A 51 1.77 9.95 -3.70
C MET A 51 0.80 9.28 -4.67
N LEU A 52 -0.05 8.39 -4.15
CA LEU A 52 -1.09 7.74 -4.96
C LEU A 52 -2.06 8.76 -5.54
N GLY A 53 -2.46 9.75 -4.75
CA GLY A 53 -3.35 10.81 -5.21
C GLY A 53 -2.77 11.60 -6.37
N LYS A 54 -1.48 11.91 -6.33
CA LYS A 54 -0.80 12.62 -7.42
C LYS A 54 -0.81 11.81 -8.71
N PHE A 55 -0.50 10.53 -8.64
CA PHE A 55 -0.48 9.68 -9.83
C PHE A 55 -1.88 9.47 -10.40
N LEU A 56 -2.89 9.39 -9.54
CA LEU A 56 -4.28 9.25 -9.98
C LEU A 56 -4.81 10.49 -10.68
N THR A 57 -4.29 11.66 -10.32
CA THR A 57 -4.68 12.93 -10.95
C THR A 57 -4.33 12.95 -12.44
N ASP A 58 -3.22 12.33 -12.82
CA ASP A 58 -2.74 12.30 -14.20
C ASP A 58 -3.47 11.29 -15.08
N ARG A 59 -4.30 10.44 -14.51
CA ARG A 59 -5.08 9.39 -15.19
C ARG A 59 -4.24 8.38 -16.00
N TYR A 60 -2.94 8.48 -15.91
CA TYR A 60 -2.02 7.59 -16.62
C TYR A 60 -0.81 7.33 -15.72
N ILE A 61 -0.47 6.07 -15.55
CA ILE A 61 0.67 5.67 -14.75
C ILE A 61 1.69 5.06 -15.70
N ASP A 62 2.81 5.74 -15.91
CA ASP A 62 3.86 5.25 -16.79
C ASP A 62 4.73 4.20 -16.07
N ARG A 63 5.72 3.67 -16.80
CA ARG A 63 6.58 2.60 -16.28
C ARG A 63 7.37 3.04 -15.04
N PHE A 64 7.88 4.27 -15.04
CA PHE A 64 8.64 4.80 -13.91
C PHE A 64 7.76 5.01 -12.69
N GLU A 65 6.57 5.52 -12.90
CA GLU A 65 5.60 5.73 -11.84
C GLU A 65 5.13 4.39 -11.26
N SER A 66 4.90 3.39 -12.11
CA SER A 66 4.55 2.04 -11.66
C SER A 66 5.63 1.47 -10.77
N LYS A 67 6.90 1.62 -11.15
CA LYS A 67 8.02 1.14 -10.36
C LYS A 67 8.08 1.84 -9.00
N SER A 68 7.92 3.16 -9.00
CA SER A 68 7.90 3.95 -7.77
C SER A 68 6.77 3.52 -6.85
N LEU A 69 5.58 3.28 -7.41
CA LEU A 69 4.44 2.81 -6.64
C LEU A 69 4.67 1.41 -6.08
N CYS A 70 5.26 0.51 -6.86
CA CYS A 70 5.59 -0.84 -6.38
C CYS A 70 6.58 -0.78 -5.22
N ASP A 71 7.59 0.07 -5.30
CA ASP A 71 8.56 0.25 -4.22
C ASP A 71 7.87 0.80 -2.97
N MET A 72 6.98 1.76 -3.13
CA MET A 72 6.21 2.32 -2.03
C MET A 72 5.30 1.28 -1.39
N ILE A 73 4.60 0.50 -2.21
CA ILE A 73 3.71 -0.58 -1.74
C ILE A 73 4.50 -1.61 -0.95
N GLY A 74 5.68 -2.00 -1.45
CA GLY A 74 6.57 -2.91 -0.74
C GLY A 74 7.01 -2.36 0.61
N GLY A 75 7.29 -1.06 0.67
CA GLY A 75 7.64 -0.38 1.92
C GLY A 75 6.50 -0.38 2.93
N VAL A 76 5.27 -0.13 2.46
CA VAL A 76 4.08 -0.18 3.30
C VAL A 76 3.87 -1.58 3.87
N LEU A 77 4.00 -2.60 3.01
CA LEU A 77 3.85 -3.99 3.44
C LEU A 77 4.88 -4.36 4.51
N THR A 78 6.13 -3.96 4.31
CA THR A 78 7.20 -4.19 5.28
C THR A 78 6.86 -3.53 6.63
N ARG A 79 6.37 -2.29 6.58
CA ARG A 79 5.98 -1.56 7.78
C ARG A 79 4.84 -2.24 8.53
N LEU A 80 3.83 -2.73 7.80
CA LEU A 80 2.72 -3.47 8.39
C LEU A 80 3.21 -4.75 9.07
N ARG A 81 4.11 -5.47 8.43
CA ARG A 81 4.68 -6.70 8.99
C ARG A 81 5.52 -6.44 10.24
N GLN A 82 6.29 -5.36 10.24
CA GLN A 82 7.07 -4.96 11.42
C GLN A 82 6.15 -4.59 12.58
N SER A 83 5.09 -3.85 12.30
CA SER A 83 4.09 -3.47 13.30
C SER A 83 3.38 -4.71 13.86
N ALA A 84 3.04 -5.67 13.00
CA ALA A 84 2.42 -6.94 13.42
C ALA A 84 3.34 -7.73 14.32
N SER A 85 4.63 -7.76 14.02
CA SER A 85 5.64 -8.42 14.81
C SER A 85 5.74 -7.82 16.22
N SER A 86 5.68 -6.48 16.30
CA SER A 86 5.69 -5.77 17.57
C SER A 86 4.45 -6.07 18.41
N GLU A 87 3.29 -6.24 17.79
CA GLU A 87 2.07 -6.60 18.50
C GLU A 87 2.12 -8.01 19.09
N GLN A 88 2.90 -8.91 18.48
CA GLN A 88 3.02 -10.30 18.94
C GLN A 88 4.02 -10.47 20.09
N VAL A 89 4.85 -9.49 20.32
CA VAL A 89 5.85 -9.51 21.39
C VAL A 89 5.25 -8.89 22.63
N CYS A 90 4.53 -9.70 23.37
CA CYS A 90 3.96 -9.28 24.66
C CYS A 90 4.67 -9.97 25.82
#